data_991c2d5c3b7697656f18be96c55cdaf7
#
_entry.id   991c2d5c3b7697656f18be96c55cdaf7
#
_cell.length_a   1.000
_cell.length_b   1.000
_cell.length_c   1.000
_cell.angle_alpha   90.00
_cell.angle_beta   90.00
_cell.angle_gamma   90.00
#
_symmetry.space_group_name_H-M   'P 1'
#
loop_
_entity.id
_entity.type
_entity.pdbx_description
1 polymer ?
#
loop_
_entity_poly.entity_id
_entity_poly.type
_entity_poly.pdbx_seq_one_letter_code
_entity_poly.pdbx_strand_id
1 'polypeptide(L)'
;MKTVIRLLSLTLVFITGIGHLSGQAQKQAMVSGKVISTSNEIMDFATVQVKGTSIGTRPNEKGIYHLKVDAGKHTLVFKAMGYATVERTVTLQAGERQKLNVKMHQKDMELAEVKVEASHVGRINKSAFNAVAVDLKSMAGLNKNLAEVLTTVPGVKLRETGGMGSDMQLMLDGFTGKHVKVFIDGVPQEGAGTALNLNNLPVNFAERIEVYRGVVPVGFGTDALGGVINIVTNQRKLGWFADASYSYGSFNTHKSFVNFGQSFKNGLLYEINAFQNFSDNNYYIDYYVTEFSDDGISENTDKTKIYHIKRFNDRFHN
;
A
#
# COMPACT_ATOMS: atom_id res chain seq x y z
N MET A 1 2.00 -35.92 -80.31
CA MET A 1 2.18 -36.94 -79.28
C MET A 1 2.75 -36.30 -77.94
N LYS A 2 3.74 -35.42 -77.98
CA LYS A 2 4.34 -34.83 -76.73
C LYS A 2 3.37 -33.89 -75.98
N THR A 3 2.43 -33.23 -76.64
CA THR A 3 1.48 -32.27 -76.04
C THR A 3 0.33 -32.98 -75.30
N VAL A 4 -0.14 -34.13 -75.80
CA VAL A 4 -1.20 -34.91 -75.17
C VAL A 4 -0.72 -35.61 -73.88
N ILE A 5 0.54 -36.06 -73.86
CA ILE A 5 1.14 -36.69 -72.67
C ILE A 5 1.33 -35.66 -71.52
N ARG A 6 1.61 -34.39 -71.86
CA ARG A 6 1.71 -33.32 -70.83
C ARG A 6 0.36 -32.93 -70.26
N LEU A 7 -0.72 -32.95 -71.01
CA LEU A 7 -2.05 -32.70 -70.47
C LEU A 7 -2.57 -33.86 -69.61
N LEU A 8 -2.26 -35.12 -69.96
CA LEU A 8 -2.62 -36.28 -69.10
C LEU A 8 -1.84 -36.33 -67.78
N SER A 9 -0.58 -35.89 -67.80
CA SER A 9 0.21 -35.82 -66.52
C SER A 9 -0.25 -34.68 -65.59
N LEU A 10 -0.76 -33.56 -66.12
CA LEU A 10 -1.31 -32.47 -65.36
C LEU A 10 -2.66 -32.79 -64.73
N THR A 11 -3.51 -33.58 -65.39
CA THR A 11 -4.81 -34.03 -64.83
C THR A 11 -4.63 -35.10 -63.77
N LEU A 12 -3.61 -35.97 -63.90
CA LEU A 12 -3.35 -37.02 -62.89
C LEU A 12 -2.81 -36.43 -61.53
N VAL A 13 -2.07 -35.32 -61.61
CA VAL A 13 -1.58 -34.61 -60.38
C VAL A 13 -2.71 -33.89 -59.68
N PHE A 14 -3.78 -33.46 -60.43
CA PHE A 14 -4.92 -32.78 -59.79
C PHE A 14 -5.90 -33.76 -59.11
N ILE A 15 -5.94 -35.03 -59.51
CA ILE A 15 -6.83 -36.07 -58.92
C ILE A 15 -6.24 -36.66 -57.63
N THR A 16 -4.90 -36.66 -57.45
CA THR A 16 -4.26 -37.16 -56.22
C THR A 16 -4.19 -36.12 -55.08
N GLY A 17 -4.55 -34.84 -55.35
CA GLY A 17 -4.57 -33.76 -54.36
C GLY A 17 -5.87 -33.65 -53.56
N ILE A 18 -6.94 -34.41 -53.86
CA ILE A 18 -8.22 -34.40 -53.14
C ILE A 18 -8.27 -35.58 -52.14
N GLY A 19 -7.13 -35.92 -51.56
CA GLY A 19 -7.02 -36.95 -50.56
C GLY A 19 -7.00 -36.39 -49.14
N HIS A 20 -8.08 -36.62 -48.40
CA HIS A 20 -8.19 -36.53 -46.96
C HIS A 20 -8.30 -35.13 -46.35
N LEU A 21 -9.34 -34.35 -46.69
CA LEU A 21 -10.01 -33.60 -45.65
C LEU A 21 -10.85 -34.59 -44.82
N SER A 22 -10.18 -35.42 -44.04
CA SER A 22 -10.83 -36.10 -42.94
C SER A 22 -11.21 -35.02 -41.95
N GLY A 23 -12.44 -34.50 -42.02
CA GLY A 23 -13.06 -33.75 -40.97
C GLY A 23 -12.96 -34.62 -39.71
N GLN A 24 -11.99 -34.32 -38.85
CA GLN A 24 -12.00 -34.83 -37.49
C GLN A 24 -13.30 -34.33 -36.87
N ALA A 25 -14.34 -35.15 -36.93
CA ALA A 25 -15.51 -34.99 -36.08
C ALA A 25 -14.98 -35.04 -34.66
N GLN A 26 -14.72 -33.86 -34.09
CA GLN A 26 -14.25 -33.68 -32.73
C GLN A 26 -15.32 -34.32 -31.84
N LYS A 27 -15.03 -35.51 -31.35
CA LYS A 27 -15.97 -36.32 -30.57
C LYS A 27 -16.11 -35.66 -29.22
N GLN A 28 -17.14 -34.82 -29.07
CA GLN A 28 -17.45 -34.13 -27.85
C GLN A 28 -17.91 -35.11 -26.75
N ALA A 29 -17.45 -34.89 -25.54
CA ALA A 29 -17.93 -35.54 -24.33
C ALA A 29 -18.85 -34.59 -23.57
N MET A 30 -19.61 -35.10 -22.63
CA MET A 30 -20.52 -34.33 -21.80
C MET A 30 -20.25 -34.60 -20.31
N VAL A 31 -20.02 -33.52 -19.53
CA VAL A 31 -20.01 -33.60 -18.09
C VAL A 31 -21.32 -32.99 -17.58
N SER A 32 -22.01 -33.72 -16.71
CA SER A 32 -23.23 -33.27 -16.08
C SER A 32 -23.19 -33.56 -14.57
N GLY A 33 -23.93 -32.83 -13.78
CA GLY A 33 -23.97 -33.07 -12.36
C GLY A 33 -24.77 -32.01 -11.62
N LYS A 34 -24.75 -32.10 -10.31
CA LYS A 34 -25.41 -31.15 -9.42
C LYS A 34 -24.39 -30.37 -8.62
N VAL A 35 -24.61 -29.06 -8.52
CA VAL A 35 -23.83 -28.17 -7.65
C VAL A 35 -24.69 -27.80 -6.45
N ILE A 36 -24.21 -28.12 -5.26
CA ILE A 36 -24.87 -27.81 -4.00
C ILE A 36 -23.87 -27.22 -3.00
N SER A 37 -24.39 -26.51 -2.00
CA SER A 37 -23.58 -26.09 -0.86
C SER A 37 -23.36 -27.24 0.13
N THR A 38 -22.48 -27.05 1.11
CA THR A 38 -22.32 -27.97 2.25
C THR A 38 -23.56 -28.08 3.11
N SER A 39 -24.41 -27.04 3.14
CA SER A 39 -25.74 -27.03 3.78
C SER A 39 -26.82 -27.65 2.90
N ASN A 40 -26.47 -28.31 1.78
CA ASN A 40 -27.37 -28.91 0.79
C ASN A 40 -28.29 -27.93 0.04
N GLU A 41 -27.96 -26.64 0.04
CA GLU A 41 -28.68 -25.63 -0.74
C GLU A 41 -28.33 -25.75 -2.23
N ILE A 42 -29.29 -25.47 -3.09
CA ILE A 42 -29.11 -25.50 -4.54
C ILE A 42 -28.30 -24.26 -4.98
N MET A 43 -27.32 -24.49 -5.85
CA MET A 43 -26.38 -23.45 -6.32
C MET A 43 -26.64 -23.12 -7.80
N ASP A 44 -27.79 -22.53 -8.12
CA ASP A 44 -28.19 -22.13 -9.48
C ASP A 44 -27.38 -20.93 -10.01
N PHE A 45 -26.85 -20.11 -9.10
CA PHE A 45 -26.00 -18.95 -9.40
C PHE A 45 -24.51 -19.29 -9.58
N ALA A 46 -24.12 -20.55 -9.42
CA ALA A 46 -22.75 -20.99 -9.66
C ALA A 46 -22.38 -20.90 -11.16
N THR A 47 -21.11 -20.81 -11.44
CA THR A 47 -20.54 -20.89 -12.79
C THR A 47 -19.63 -22.10 -12.87
N VAL A 48 -19.78 -22.91 -13.92
CA VAL A 48 -18.92 -24.07 -14.22
C VAL A 48 -18.15 -23.76 -15.48
N GLN A 49 -16.83 -23.72 -15.43
CA GLN A 49 -15.97 -23.33 -16.55
C GLN A 49 -14.79 -24.30 -16.69
N VAL A 50 -14.36 -24.54 -17.91
CA VAL A 50 -13.09 -25.24 -18.19
C VAL A 50 -11.93 -24.27 -17.99
N LYS A 51 -10.99 -24.63 -17.12
CA LYS A 51 -9.82 -23.79 -16.77
C LYS A 51 -9.03 -23.40 -18.02
N GLY A 52 -8.78 -22.10 -18.17
CA GLY A 52 -8.00 -21.56 -19.29
C GLY A 52 -8.76 -21.42 -20.60
N THR A 53 -10.09 -21.62 -20.62
CA THR A 53 -10.92 -21.48 -21.82
C THR A 53 -12.14 -20.60 -21.54
N SER A 54 -12.87 -20.21 -22.62
CA SER A 54 -14.17 -19.54 -22.51
C SER A 54 -15.34 -20.52 -22.41
N ILE A 55 -15.09 -21.83 -22.41
CA ILE A 55 -16.14 -22.87 -22.39
C ILE A 55 -16.67 -22.97 -20.94
N GLY A 56 -17.95 -22.69 -20.78
CA GLY A 56 -18.60 -22.77 -19.47
C GLY A 56 -20.12 -22.85 -19.56
N THR A 57 -20.74 -23.11 -18.41
CA THR A 57 -22.20 -23.22 -18.27
C THR A 57 -22.62 -22.76 -16.87
N ARG A 58 -23.93 -22.59 -16.69
CA ARG A 58 -24.54 -22.38 -15.36
C ARG A 58 -25.50 -23.50 -15.04
N PRO A 59 -25.62 -23.90 -13.77
CA PRO A 59 -26.67 -24.80 -13.33
C PRO A 59 -28.06 -24.18 -13.54
N ASN A 60 -29.04 -25.02 -13.70
CA ASN A 60 -30.44 -24.60 -13.71
C ASN A 60 -30.99 -24.43 -12.25
N GLU A 61 -32.26 -24.06 -12.12
CA GLU A 61 -32.95 -23.88 -10.81
C GLU A 61 -32.91 -25.10 -9.88
N LYS A 62 -32.62 -26.29 -10.40
CA LYS A 62 -32.44 -27.54 -9.65
C LYS A 62 -30.95 -27.79 -9.32
N GLY A 63 -30.06 -26.85 -9.66
CA GLY A 63 -28.61 -26.96 -9.47
C GLY A 63 -27.91 -27.90 -10.45
N ILE A 64 -28.60 -28.35 -11.53
CA ILE A 64 -28.08 -29.32 -12.50
C ILE A 64 -27.38 -28.55 -13.64
N TYR A 65 -26.13 -28.93 -13.95
CA TYR A 65 -25.39 -28.39 -15.07
C TYR A 65 -25.10 -29.44 -16.14
N HIS A 66 -24.95 -29.00 -17.39
CA HIS A 66 -24.52 -29.79 -18.52
C HIS A 66 -23.43 -28.99 -19.25
N LEU A 67 -22.26 -29.57 -19.40
CA LEU A 67 -21.13 -28.96 -20.05
C LEU A 67 -20.60 -29.89 -21.13
N LYS A 68 -20.59 -29.41 -22.36
CA LYS A 68 -19.99 -30.10 -23.51
C LYS A 68 -18.54 -29.67 -23.63
N VAL A 69 -17.64 -30.64 -23.70
CA VAL A 69 -16.20 -30.41 -23.85
C VAL A 69 -15.62 -31.43 -24.81
N ASP A 70 -14.46 -31.17 -25.35
CA ASP A 70 -13.78 -32.12 -26.20
C ASP A 70 -13.24 -33.29 -25.37
N ALA A 71 -13.00 -34.45 -26.04
CA ALA A 71 -12.34 -35.56 -25.37
C ALA A 71 -10.94 -35.17 -24.92
N GLY A 72 -10.54 -35.59 -23.70
CA GLY A 72 -9.25 -35.24 -23.13
C GLY A 72 -9.31 -34.99 -21.63
N LYS A 73 -8.19 -34.52 -21.10
CA LYS A 73 -8.05 -34.14 -19.68
C LYS A 73 -8.40 -32.67 -19.51
N HIS A 74 -9.42 -32.37 -18.70
CA HIS A 74 -9.89 -31.02 -18.41
C HIS A 74 -9.97 -30.77 -16.91
N THR A 75 -9.66 -29.55 -16.49
CA THR A 75 -9.92 -29.10 -15.12
C THR A 75 -11.14 -28.18 -15.14
N LEU A 76 -12.19 -28.59 -14.46
CA LEU A 76 -13.42 -27.82 -14.30
C LEU A 76 -13.30 -26.95 -13.06
N VAL A 77 -13.64 -25.68 -13.17
CA VAL A 77 -13.61 -24.69 -12.11
C VAL A 77 -15.05 -24.28 -11.79
N PHE A 78 -15.44 -24.49 -10.55
CA PHE A 78 -16.74 -24.12 -10.02
C PHE A 78 -16.59 -22.86 -9.15
N LYS A 79 -17.29 -21.79 -9.52
CA LYS A 79 -17.27 -20.51 -8.82
C LYS A 79 -18.66 -20.06 -8.45
N ALA A 80 -18.84 -19.55 -7.25
CA ALA A 80 -20.07 -18.88 -6.79
C ALA A 80 -19.72 -17.77 -5.83
N MET A 81 -20.51 -16.71 -5.81
CA MET A 81 -20.29 -15.60 -4.89
C MET A 81 -20.51 -16.08 -3.43
N GLY A 82 -19.56 -15.78 -2.53
CA GLY A 82 -19.61 -16.21 -1.14
C GLY A 82 -19.14 -17.65 -0.88
N TYR A 83 -18.68 -18.39 -1.91
CA TYR A 83 -18.23 -19.78 -1.80
C TYR A 83 -16.79 -19.94 -2.26
N ALA A 84 -16.09 -20.89 -1.66
CA ALA A 84 -14.74 -21.25 -2.07
C ALA A 84 -14.76 -21.87 -3.47
N THR A 85 -13.81 -21.45 -4.32
CA THR A 85 -13.65 -22.01 -5.67
C THR A 85 -13.26 -23.49 -5.57
N VAL A 86 -13.98 -24.36 -6.28
CA VAL A 86 -13.67 -25.80 -6.34
C VAL A 86 -13.14 -26.15 -7.72
N GLU A 87 -11.98 -26.81 -7.79
CA GLU A 87 -11.41 -27.34 -9.04
C GLU A 87 -11.53 -28.87 -9.04
N ARG A 88 -11.94 -29.44 -10.15
CA ARG A 88 -12.01 -30.91 -10.38
C ARG A 88 -11.45 -31.25 -11.74
N THR A 89 -10.52 -32.16 -11.76
CA THR A 89 -9.95 -32.68 -13.00
C THR A 89 -10.72 -33.92 -13.44
N VAL A 90 -11.13 -33.95 -14.70
CA VAL A 90 -11.81 -35.07 -15.35
C VAL A 90 -11.04 -35.47 -16.61
N THR A 91 -11.03 -36.76 -16.92
CA THR A 91 -10.49 -37.29 -18.17
C THR A 91 -11.62 -37.94 -18.93
N LEU A 92 -11.93 -37.46 -20.11
CA LEU A 92 -13.11 -37.82 -20.88
C LEU A 92 -12.73 -38.50 -22.20
N GLN A 93 -13.40 -39.59 -22.51
CA GLN A 93 -13.32 -40.21 -23.81
C GLN A 93 -14.35 -39.62 -24.79
N ALA A 94 -14.13 -39.82 -26.06
CA ALA A 94 -15.02 -39.34 -27.09
C ALA A 94 -16.44 -39.94 -26.96
N GLY A 95 -17.45 -39.08 -26.85
CA GLY A 95 -18.86 -39.47 -26.66
C GLY A 95 -19.23 -39.85 -25.24
N GLU A 96 -18.29 -39.79 -24.30
CA GLU A 96 -18.53 -40.13 -22.89
C GLU A 96 -19.46 -39.13 -22.21
N ARG A 97 -20.30 -39.63 -21.30
CA ARG A 97 -21.16 -38.85 -20.40
C ARG A 97 -20.75 -39.13 -18.98
N GLN A 98 -19.99 -38.20 -18.39
CA GLN A 98 -19.55 -38.34 -17.01
C GLN A 98 -20.44 -37.53 -16.05
N LYS A 99 -20.84 -38.13 -14.94
CA LYS A 99 -21.57 -37.44 -13.88
C LYS A 99 -20.61 -36.97 -12.81
N LEU A 100 -20.60 -35.66 -12.49
CA LEU A 100 -19.75 -35.05 -11.51
C LEU A 100 -20.57 -34.10 -10.60
N ASN A 101 -20.91 -34.56 -9.42
CA ASN A 101 -21.56 -33.71 -8.43
C ASN A 101 -20.52 -32.97 -7.60
N VAL A 102 -20.76 -31.70 -7.30
CA VAL A 102 -19.83 -30.85 -6.58
C VAL A 102 -20.53 -30.21 -5.38
N LYS A 103 -19.90 -30.33 -4.22
CA LYS A 103 -20.27 -29.58 -3.01
C LYS A 103 -19.32 -28.40 -2.88
N MET A 104 -19.88 -27.20 -2.73
CA MET A 104 -19.13 -25.97 -2.49
C MET A 104 -19.25 -25.60 -1.03
N HIS A 105 -18.11 -25.32 -0.41
CA HIS A 105 -18.06 -24.80 0.93
C HIS A 105 -18.32 -23.29 0.87
N GLN A 106 -19.21 -22.82 1.73
CA GLN A 106 -19.32 -21.39 1.97
C GLN A 106 -17.94 -20.93 2.39
N LYS A 107 -17.45 -19.93 1.73
CA LYS A 107 -16.22 -19.29 2.16
C LYS A 107 -16.59 -18.72 3.53
N ASP A 108 -16.06 -19.33 4.61
CA ASP A 108 -16.08 -18.63 5.86
C ASP A 108 -15.56 -17.25 5.51
N MET A 109 -16.47 -16.27 5.52
CA MET A 109 -16.07 -14.92 5.67
C MET A 109 -15.56 -14.84 7.13
N GLU A 110 -14.34 -15.42 7.40
CA GLU A 110 -13.39 -14.50 7.96
C GLU A 110 -13.57 -13.29 7.06
N LEU A 111 -14.09 -12.24 7.63
CA LEU A 111 -13.84 -10.91 7.12
C LEU A 111 -12.31 -10.89 7.00
N ALA A 112 -11.79 -11.48 5.92
CA ALA A 112 -10.62 -10.95 5.31
C ALA A 112 -11.07 -9.51 5.18
N GLU A 113 -10.76 -8.74 6.23
CA GLU A 113 -10.67 -7.33 6.16
C GLU A 113 -10.22 -7.15 4.73
N VAL A 114 -11.18 -6.82 3.87
CA VAL A 114 -10.83 -6.34 2.56
C VAL A 114 -9.94 -5.21 2.99
N LYS A 115 -8.64 -5.49 3.01
CA LYS A 115 -7.66 -4.46 2.88
C LYS A 115 -7.96 -3.82 1.55
N VAL A 116 -9.02 -3.04 1.56
CA VAL A 116 -9.01 -1.79 0.91
C VAL A 116 -7.85 -1.08 1.61
N GLU A 117 -6.66 -1.26 1.07
CA GLU A 117 -5.53 -0.37 1.27
C GLU A 117 -5.69 0.99 0.55
N ALA A 118 -6.84 1.28 -0.01
CA ALA A 118 -7.47 2.60 0.02
C ALA A 118 -8.02 2.77 1.47
N SER A 119 -7.27 2.28 2.26
CA SER A 119 -6.43 2.52 3.39
C SER A 119 -7.04 3.61 4.23
N HIS A 120 -6.86 3.50 5.51
CA HIS A 120 -7.15 4.53 6.49
C HIS A 120 -6.90 5.96 5.96
N VAL A 121 -5.84 6.17 5.18
CA VAL A 121 -5.52 7.41 4.44
C VAL A 121 -6.67 7.85 3.52
N GLY A 122 -7.18 6.98 2.68
CA GLY A 122 -8.31 7.31 1.79
C GLY A 122 -9.62 7.57 2.53
N ARG A 123 -9.86 6.90 3.66
CA ARG A 123 -11.03 7.15 4.52
C ARG A 123 -10.93 8.49 5.24
N ILE A 124 -9.76 8.83 5.78
CA ILE A 124 -9.51 10.10 6.44
C ILE A 124 -9.65 11.25 5.45
N ASN A 125 -9.03 11.16 4.27
CA ASN A 125 -9.09 12.19 3.24
C ASN A 125 -10.50 12.38 2.64
N LYS A 126 -11.41 11.41 2.84
CA LYS A 126 -12.84 11.48 2.46
C LYS A 126 -13.77 11.72 3.65
N SER A 127 -13.24 11.86 4.86
CA SER A 127 -14.05 12.08 6.05
C SER A 127 -14.73 13.44 6.04
N ALA A 128 -15.77 13.61 6.87
CA ALA A 128 -16.42 14.88 7.06
C ALA A 128 -15.54 15.91 7.81
N PHE A 129 -14.45 15.46 8.41
CA PHE A 129 -13.46 16.33 9.04
C PHE A 129 -12.54 16.93 7.97
N ASN A 130 -12.08 18.16 8.19
CA ASN A 130 -11.03 18.76 7.38
C ASN A 130 -9.68 18.12 7.76
N ALA A 131 -9.47 16.90 7.30
CA ALA A 131 -8.33 16.07 7.65
C ALA A 131 -7.56 15.63 6.41
N VAL A 132 -6.25 15.57 6.53
CA VAL A 132 -5.34 15.05 5.50
C VAL A 132 -4.49 13.96 6.13
N ALA A 133 -4.47 12.78 5.52
CA ALA A 133 -3.55 11.72 5.90
C ALA A 133 -2.49 11.53 4.82
N VAL A 134 -1.24 11.38 5.23
CA VAL A 134 -0.08 11.11 4.39
C VAL A 134 0.43 9.71 4.69
N ASP A 135 0.52 8.87 3.67
CA ASP A 135 1.10 7.53 3.78
C ASP A 135 2.64 7.61 3.74
N LEU A 136 3.28 7.11 4.78
CA LEU A 136 4.74 7.11 4.91
C LEU A 136 5.38 5.84 4.36
N LYS A 137 4.61 4.77 4.13
CA LYS A 137 5.14 3.52 3.58
C LYS A 137 5.80 3.69 2.22
N SER A 138 5.21 4.55 1.38
CA SER A 138 5.78 4.87 0.06
C SER A 138 7.07 5.70 0.15
N MET A 139 7.34 6.28 1.30
CA MET A 139 8.52 7.10 1.59
C MET A 139 9.54 6.37 2.46
N ALA A 140 9.25 5.13 2.86
CA ALA A 140 10.18 4.30 3.61
C ALA A 140 11.49 4.13 2.84
N GLY A 141 12.61 4.35 3.50
CA GLY A 141 13.94 4.33 2.88
C GLY A 141 14.41 5.67 2.29
N LEU A 142 13.56 6.70 2.24
CA LEU A 142 14.02 8.06 1.95
C LEU A 142 14.71 8.64 3.20
N ASN A 143 15.78 9.41 2.97
CA ASN A 143 16.49 10.11 4.04
C ASN A 143 15.73 11.38 4.46
N LYS A 144 14.46 11.21 4.87
CA LYS A 144 13.59 12.28 5.36
C LYS A 144 13.21 12.06 6.82
N ASN A 145 12.89 13.13 7.50
CA ASN A 145 12.27 13.09 8.83
C ASN A 145 10.77 13.39 8.73
N LEU A 146 10.03 13.15 9.82
CA LEU A 146 8.58 13.38 9.84
C LEU A 146 8.22 14.85 9.64
N ALA A 147 9.06 15.78 10.09
CA ALA A 147 8.87 17.21 9.91
C ALA A 147 8.89 17.60 8.42
N GLU A 148 9.88 17.09 7.67
CA GLU A 148 9.95 17.33 6.22
C GLU A 148 8.72 16.81 5.47
N VAL A 149 8.19 15.65 5.88
CA VAL A 149 6.96 15.12 5.27
C VAL A 149 5.76 15.99 5.59
N LEU A 150 5.67 16.52 6.81
CA LEU A 150 4.58 17.43 7.22
C LEU A 150 4.50 18.68 6.34
N THR A 151 5.61 19.17 5.82
CA THR A 151 5.59 20.34 4.90
C THR A 151 4.84 20.08 3.59
N THR A 152 4.63 18.81 3.24
CA THR A 152 3.83 18.46 2.05
C THR A 152 2.33 18.62 2.28
N VAL A 153 1.89 18.74 3.53
CA VAL A 153 0.47 18.91 3.89
C VAL A 153 0.08 20.37 3.74
N PRO A 154 -0.96 20.69 2.97
CA PRO A 154 -1.45 22.07 2.86
C PRO A 154 -1.78 22.68 4.24
N GLY A 155 -1.36 23.92 4.46
CA GLY A 155 -1.56 24.65 5.73
C GLY A 155 -0.48 24.39 6.78
N VAL A 156 0.37 23.39 6.61
CA VAL A 156 1.52 23.13 7.50
C VAL A 156 2.73 23.94 7.03
N LYS A 157 3.34 24.67 7.94
CA LYS A 157 4.62 25.36 7.75
C LYS A 157 5.56 25.01 8.90
N LEU A 158 6.81 24.80 8.58
CA LEU A 158 7.87 24.59 9.55
C LEU A 158 8.86 25.75 9.47
N ARG A 159 9.27 26.22 10.60
CA ARG A 159 10.36 27.16 10.74
C ARG A 159 11.43 26.51 11.62
N GLU A 160 12.58 26.26 11.05
CA GLU A 160 13.75 25.75 11.74
C GLU A 160 14.73 26.89 11.99
N THR A 161 15.37 26.89 13.15
CA THR A 161 16.35 27.94 13.53
C THR A 161 17.76 27.59 13.12
N GLY A 162 17.99 26.37 12.64
CA GLY A 162 19.31 25.92 12.27
C GLY A 162 19.31 24.56 11.57
N GLY A 163 20.42 23.83 11.69
CA GLY A 163 20.57 22.48 11.18
C GLY A 163 19.89 21.41 12.00
N MET A 164 20.33 20.17 11.83
CA MET A 164 19.78 19.04 12.57
C MET A 164 19.81 19.29 14.08
N GLY A 165 18.72 18.99 14.77
CA GLY A 165 18.58 19.17 16.21
C GLY A 165 18.26 20.59 16.66
N SER A 166 18.17 21.56 15.74
CA SER A 166 17.74 22.92 16.08
C SER A 166 16.27 22.98 16.46
N ASP A 167 15.91 24.04 17.16
CA ASP A 167 14.50 24.29 17.50
C ASP A 167 13.65 24.42 16.24
N MET A 168 12.51 23.75 16.30
CA MET A 168 11.53 23.73 15.24
C MET A 168 10.21 24.32 15.72
N GLN A 169 9.70 25.28 15.00
CA GLN A 169 8.36 25.81 15.21
C GLN A 169 7.41 25.30 14.14
N LEU A 170 6.44 24.51 14.58
CA LEU A 170 5.37 24.02 13.74
C LEU A 170 4.23 25.04 13.72
N MET A 171 3.74 25.32 12.51
CA MET A 171 2.56 26.16 12.26
C MET A 171 1.54 25.37 11.45
N LEU A 172 0.30 25.38 11.89
CA LEU A 172 -0.83 24.77 11.18
C LEU A 172 -1.92 25.85 11.00
N ASP A 173 -2.23 26.20 9.75
CA ASP A 173 -3.20 27.25 9.37
C ASP A 173 -3.01 28.58 10.14
N GLY A 174 -1.76 28.95 10.44
CA GLY A 174 -1.41 30.18 11.19
C GLY A 174 -1.31 29.99 12.70
N PHE A 175 -1.75 28.88 13.26
CA PHE A 175 -1.62 28.58 14.69
C PHE A 175 -0.28 27.92 15.00
N THR A 176 0.30 28.26 16.16
CA THR A 176 1.58 27.76 16.61
C THR A 176 1.54 27.37 18.09
N GLY A 177 2.59 26.69 18.55
CA GLY A 177 2.81 26.35 19.96
C GLY A 177 1.67 25.48 20.51
N LYS A 178 1.14 25.85 21.67
CA LYS A 178 0.12 25.08 22.42
C LYS A 178 -1.20 24.86 21.68
N HIS A 179 -1.46 25.62 20.60
CA HIS A 179 -2.68 25.52 19.82
C HIS A 179 -2.64 24.40 18.79
N VAL A 180 -1.47 23.85 18.49
CA VAL A 180 -1.29 22.70 17.61
C VAL A 180 -0.78 21.55 18.47
N LYS A 181 -1.58 20.50 18.61
CA LYS A 181 -1.25 19.35 19.45
C LYS A 181 -0.67 18.23 18.60
N VAL A 182 0.35 17.57 19.11
CA VAL A 182 0.98 16.40 18.49
C VAL A 182 0.64 15.17 19.31
N PHE A 183 0.24 14.11 18.64
CA PHE A 183 -0.08 12.82 19.23
C PHE A 183 0.75 11.72 18.54
N ILE A 184 1.05 10.67 19.28
CA ILE A 184 1.54 9.40 18.75
C ILE A 184 0.53 8.34 19.16
N ASP A 185 -0.07 7.67 18.18
CA ASP A 185 -1.14 6.67 18.38
C ASP A 185 -2.27 7.14 19.30
N GLY A 186 -2.63 8.42 19.19
CA GLY A 186 -3.67 9.04 20.01
C GLY A 186 -3.22 9.47 21.42
N VAL A 187 -1.95 9.29 21.77
CA VAL A 187 -1.37 9.74 23.04
C VAL A 187 -0.73 11.12 22.86
N PRO A 188 -1.14 12.15 23.65
CA PRO A 188 -0.61 13.49 23.52
C PRO A 188 0.88 13.54 23.90
N GLN A 189 1.66 14.27 23.10
CA GLN A 189 3.11 14.43 23.29
C GLN A 189 3.43 15.77 23.93
N GLU A 190 2.78 16.11 25.03
CA GLU A 190 3.05 17.32 25.78
C GLU A 190 4.25 17.11 26.72
N GLY A 191 5.24 18.00 26.62
CA GLY A 191 6.40 17.97 27.52
C GLY A 191 7.45 16.88 27.26
N ALA A 192 7.40 16.21 26.13
CA ALA A 192 8.33 15.11 25.81
C ALA A 192 9.79 15.57 25.54
N GLY A 193 10.10 16.84 25.68
CA GLY A 193 11.45 17.38 25.48
C GLY A 193 11.93 17.36 24.04
N THR A 194 13.19 17.68 23.82
CA THR A 194 13.80 17.77 22.48
C THR A 194 13.98 16.41 21.78
N ALA A 195 13.97 15.32 22.54
CA ALA A 195 14.18 13.97 22.00
C ALA A 195 13.06 13.50 21.06
N LEU A 196 11.82 13.96 21.28
CA LEU A 196 10.66 13.64 20.45
C LEU A 196 10.31 14.74 19.46
N ASN A 197 11.20 15.67 19.17
CA ASN A 197 10.98 16.62 18.09
C ASN A 197 10.78 15.88 16.78
N LEU A 198 9.72 16.24 16.05
CA LEU A 198 9.38 15.65 14.73
C LEU A 198 10.56 15.70 13.74
N ASN A 199 11.45 16.65 13.94
CA ASN A 199 12.68 16.83 13.18
C ASN A 199 13.69 15.68 13.40
N ASN A 200 13.62 15.02 14.56
CA ASN A 200 14.53 13.93 14.93
C ASN A 200 13.94 12.55 14.58
N LEU A 201 12.63 12.46 14.37
CA LEU A 201 11.96 11.19 14.09
C LEU A 201 12.10 10.83 12.60
N PRO A 202 12.67 9.66 12.28
CA PRO A 202 12.78 9.19 10.90
C PRO A 202 11.39 8.83 10.32
N VAL A 203 11.25 8.91 9.00
CA VAL A 203 10.00 8.52 8.31
C VAL A 203 9.58 7.08 8.63
N ASN A 204 10.54 6.18 8.82
CA ASN A 204 10.29 4.77 9.11
C ASN A 204 9.68 4.51 10.49
N PHE A 205 9.66 5.53 11.37
CA PHE A 205 9.05 5.44 12.70
C PHE A 205 7.52 5.25 12.63
N ALA A 206 6.88 5.75 11.58
CA ALA A 206 5.43 5.76 11.47
C ALA A 206 4.92 5.18 10.15
N GLU A 207 3.69 4.71 10.16
CA GLU A 207 2.98 4.24 8.97
C GLU A 207 2.35 5.40 8.19
N ARG A 208 1.78 6.36 8.93
CA ARG A 208 1.12 7.52 8.37
C ARG A 208 1.09 8.69 9.35
N ILE A 209 0.90 9.88 8.82
CA ILE A 209 0.61 11.08 9.60
C ILE A 209 -0.81 11.53 9.25
N GLU A 210 -1.59 11.84 10.26
CA GLU A 210 -2.94 12.38 10.13
C GLU A 210 -2.93 13.81 10.65
N VAL A 211 -3.36 14.75 9.82
CA VAL A 211 -3.45 16.17 10.17
C VAL A 211 -4.92 16.59 10.16
N TYR A 212 -5.45 16.92 11.31
CA TYR A 212 -6.81 17.40 11.51
C TYR A 212 -6.79 18.92 11.70
N ARG A 213 -7.55 19.65 10.91
CA ARG A 213 -7.57 21.10 10.89
C ARG A 213 -8.92 21.66 11.38
N GLY A 214 -8.89 22.61 12.28
CA GLY A 214 -10.10 23.20 12.85
C GLY A 214 -10.89 22.23 13.71
N VAL A 215 -11.89 21.55 13.15
CA VAL A 215 -12.70 20.56 13.90
C VAL A 215 -11.96 19.24 14.03
N VAL A 216 -11.69 18.87 15.26
CA VAL A 216 -10.91 17.68 15.61
C VAL A 216 -11.83 16.59 16.20
N PRO A 217 -11.61 15.30 15.91
CA PRO A 217 -12.36 14.23 16.56
C PRO A 217 -12.27 14.28 18.09
N VAL A 218 -13.36 13.98 18.77
CA VAL A 218 -13.50 14.10 20.23
C VAL A 218 -12.41 13.36 21.01
N GLY A 219 -11.84 12.29 20.44
CA GLY A 219 -10.76 11.51 21.06
C GLY A 219 -9.44 12.27 21.29
N PHE A 220 -9.24 13.41 20.61
CA PHE A 220 -8.02 14.23 20.75
C PHE A 220 -8.17 15.41 21.72
N GLY A 221 -9.33 15.53 22.39
CA GLY A 221 -9.60 16.61 23.34
C GLY A 221 -10.06 17.90 22.66
N THR A 222 -10.30 18.95 23.47
CA THR A 222 -10.91 20.21 23.06
C THR A 222 -9.92 21.39 22.92
N ASP A 223 -8.68 21.21 23.33
CA ASP A 223 -7.71 22.31 23.50
C ASP A 223 -6.91 22.63 22.23
N ALA A 224 -7.09 21.83 21.17
CA ALA A 224 -6.35 21.97 19.92
C ALA A 224 -7.05 22.95 18.96
N LEU A 225 -7.04 24.24 19.28
CA LEU A 225 -7.72 25.26 18.46
C LEU A 225 -7.19 25.35 17.02
N GLY A 226 -5.90 25.14 16.83
CA GLY A 226 -5.26 25.15 15.51
C GLY A 226 -5.36 23.82 14.79
N GLY A 227 -5.56 22.73 15.52
CA GLY A 227 -5.66 21.39 14.99
C GLY A 227 -4.74 20.37 15.66
N VAL A 228 -4.76 19.14 15.14
CA VAL A 228 -4.03 17.99 15.67
C VAL A 228 -3.20 17.35 14.58
N ILE A 229 -2.00 16.95 14.93
CA ILE A 229 -1.13 16.09 14.14
C ILE A 229 -1.01 14.78 14.90
N ASN A 230 -1.54 13.70 14.35
CA ASN A 230 -1.45 12.36 14.91
C ASN A 230 -0.49 11.49 14.07
N ILE A 231 0.58 11.08 14.69
CA ILE A 231 1.55 10.14 14.11
C ILE A 231 1.08 8.75 14.45
N VAL A 232 0.77 7.96 13.43
CA VAL A 232 0.34 6.58 13.62
C VAL A 232 1.50 5.65 13.31
N THR A 233 1.94 4.91 14.33
CA THR A 233 3.03 3.96 14.19
C THR A 233 2.60 2.74 13.37
N ASN A 234 3.55 1.90 13.00
CA ASN A 234 3.27 0.76 12.12
C ASN A 234 2.19 -0.15 12.69
N GLN A 235 1.13 -0.38 11.89
CA GLN A 235 0.09 -1.32 12.27
C GLN A 235 0.59 -2.77 12.17
N ARG A 236 0.26 -3.51 13.16
CA ARG A 236 0.72 -4.81 13.61
C ARG A 236 0.52 -5.91 12.58
N LYS A 237 1.62 -6.46 12.06
CA LYS A 237 1.60 -7.76 11.38
C LYS A 237 1.79 -8.86 12.43
N LEU A 238 1.02 -9.95 12.34
CA LEU A 238 1.25 -11.12 13.18
C LEU A 238 2.65 -11.69 12.91
N GLY A 239 3.36 -12.03 13.96
CA GLY A 239 4.70 -12.61 13.90
C GLY A 239 5.80 -11.62 14.24
N TRP A 240 7.03 -12.00 13.93
CA TRP A 240 8.22 -11.18 14.09
C TRP A 240 8.32 -10.14 12.98
N PHE A 241 8.79 -8.96 13.33
CA PHE A 241 9.16 -7.92 12.39
C PHE A 241 10.43 -7.23 12.83
N ALA A 242 11.25 -6.83 11.88
CA ALA A 242 12.45 -6.06 12.09
C ALA A 242 12.71 -5.16 10.89
N ASP A 243 13.00 -3.91 11.14
CA ASP A 243 13.38 -2.92 10.14
C ASP A 243 14.62 -2.18 10.63
N ALA A 244 15.57 -1.94 9.74
CA ALA A 244 16.74 -1.15 10.04
C ALA A 244 17.05 -0.24 8.87
N SER A 245 17.45 1.01 9.15
CA SER A 245 17.92 1.94 8.15
C SER A 245 19.12 2.73 8.65
N TYR A 246 20.02 3.03 7.74
CA TYR A 246 21.14 3.90 7.97
C TYR A 246 21.31 4.84 6.77
N SER A 247 21.56 6.10 7.05
CA SER A 247 21.85 7.09 6.01
C SER A 247 23.01 7.97 6.42
N TYR A 248 23.78 8.38 5.41
CA TYR A 248 24.89 9.31 5.53
C TYR A 248 24.66 10.51 4.60
N GLY A 249 24.88 11.71 5.10
CA GLY A 249 24.63 12.94 4.36
C GLY A 249 25.68 14.01 4.58
N SER A 250 25.42 15.21 4.02
CA SER A 250 26.29 16.38 4.15
C SER A 250 26.54 16.74 5.61
N PHE A 251 27.64 17.44 5.86
CA PHE A 251 28.08 17.87 7.20
C PHE A 251 28.25 16.72 8.19
N ASN A 252 28.76 15.58 7.68
CA ASN A 252 28.96 14.36 8.48
C ASN A 252 27.69 13.93 9.21
N THR A 253 26.57 13.99 8.50
CA THR A 253 25.26 13.64 9.07
C THR A 253 25.05 12.15 8.99
N HIS A 254 24.79 11.52 10.13
CA HIS A 254 24.46 10.11 10.28
C HIS A 254 23.07 9.98 10.88
N LYS A 255 22.23 9.19 10.26
CA LYS A 255 20.91 8.81 10.81
C LYS A 255 20.81 7.31 10.83
N SER A 256 20.55 6.71 11.96
CA SER A 256 20.28 5.28 12.11
C SER A 256 18.95 5.06 12.79
N PHE A 257 18.26 4.02 12.36
CA PHE A 257 16.97 3.61 12.91
C PHE A 257 16.90 2.07 12.94
N VAL A 258 16.41 1.52 14.04
CA VAL A 258 16.12 0.11 14.20
C VAL A 258 14.75 -0.03 14.85
N ASN A 259 13.92 -0.84 14.25
CA ASN A 259 12.64 -1.27 14.79
C ASN A 259 12.67 -2.80 14.90
N PHE A 260 12.24 -3.34 16.00
CA PHE A 260 12.17 -4.77 16.23
C PHE A 260 11.00 -5.08 17.16
N GLY A 261 10.24 -6.13 16.84
CA GLY A 261 9.14 -6.53 17.70
C GLY A 261 8.47 -7.83 17.29
N GLN A 262 7.45 -8.19 18.07
CA GLN A 262 6.63 -9.37 17.80
C GLN A 262 5.19 -9.13 18.19
N SER A 263 4.28 -9.51 17.33
CA SER A 263 2.84 -9.53 17.58
C SER A 263 2.35 -10.96 17.68
N PHE A 264 1.61 -11.27 18.75
CA PHE A 264 1.08 -12.59 19.04
C PHE A 264 -0.41 -12.68 18.71
N LYS A 265 -0.89 -13.90 18.45
CA LYS A 265 -2.31 -14.16 18.14
C LYS A 265 -3.27 -13.81 19.32
N ASN A 266 -2.77 -13.79 20.54
CA ASN A 266 -3.52 -13.42 21.75
C ASN A 266 -3.67 -11.90 21.94
N GLY A 267 -3.18 -11.09 20.98
CA GLY A 267 -3.23 -9.63 21.06
C GLY A 267 -2.08 -8.96 21.78
N LEU A 268 -1.15 -9.73 22.37
CA LEU A 268 0.07 -9.17 22.94
C LEU A 268 0.99 -8.68 21.81
N LEU A 269 1.52 -7.46 21.98
CA LEU A 269 2.55 -6.88 21.13
C LEU A 269 3.66 -6.33 22.00
N TYR A 270 4.91 -6.54 21.61
CA TYR A 270 6.02 -5.70 22.06
C TYR A 270 6.76 -5.16 20.84
N GLU A 271 7.21 -3.93 20.95
CA GLU A 271 7.92 -3.21 19.90
C GLU A 271 9.00 -2.33 20.54
N ILE A 272 10.18 -2.33 19.97
CA ILE A 272 11.30 -1.49 20.36
C ILE A 272 11.71 -0.69 19.14
N ASN A 273 11.64 0.63 19.29
CA ASN A 273 12.13 1.59 18.31
C ASN A 273 13.36 2.29 18.90
N ALA A 274 14.47 2.24 18.19
CA ALA A 274 15.68 2.97 18.54
C ALA A 274 16.16 3.77 17.34
N PHE A 275 16.54 5.01 17.56
CA PHE A 275 17.11 5.86 16.53
C PHE A 275 18.21 6.72 17.07
N GLN A 276 19.15 7.07 16.21
CA GLN A 276 20.27 7.94 16.52
C GLN A 276 20.49 8.89 15.35
N ASN A 277 20.65 10.16 15.65
CA ASN A 277 20.99 11.20 14.71
C ASN A 277 22.25 11.91 15.17
N PHE A 278 23.19 12.09 14.26
CA PHE A 278 24.41 12.83 14.49
C PHE A 278 24.67 13.75 13.29
N SER A 279 25.13 14.99 13.57
CA SER A 279 25.58 15.91 12.52
C SER A 279 26.61 16.89 13.08
N ASP A 280 27.61 17.22 12.30
CA ASP A 280 28.55 18.31 12.64
C ASP A 280 27.93 19.69 12.46
N ASN A 281 26.82 19.80 11.70
CA ASN A 281 26.12 21.07 11.38
C ASN A 281 27.09 22.19 10.93
N ASN A 282 28.16 21.82 10.24
CA ASN A 282 29.27 22.69 9.92
C ASN A 282 29.05 23.40 8.57
N TYR A 283 27.96 24.13 8.44
CA TYR A 283 27.58 24.86 7.25
C TYR A 283 27.80 26.37 7.41
N TYR A 284 27.79 27.09 6.30
CA TYR A 284 27.88 28.54 6.29
C TYR A 284 26.51 29.18 6.47
N ILE A 285 26.47 30.29 7.18
CA ILE A 285 25.29 31.14 7.32
C ILE A 285 25.64 32.57 6.94
N ASP A 286 24.68 33.22 6.32
CA ASP A 286 24.77 34.63 6.00
C ASP A 286 23.89 35.41 7.00
N TYR A 287 24.40 36.48 7.55
CA TYR A 287 23.62 37.38 8.37
C TYR A 287 23.93 38.83 8.02
N TYR A 288 22.93 39.69 8.17
CA TYR A 288 23.10 41.11 7.96
C TYR A 288 23.88 41.74 9.10
N VAL A 289 24.69 42.72 8.79
CA VAL A 289 25.42 43.50 9.77
C VAL A 289 24.44 44.43 10.50
N THR A 290 24.36 44.31 11.82
CA THR A 290 23.65 45.21 12.69
C THR A 290 24.64 46.03 13.46
N GLU A 291 24.62 47.34 13.27
CA GLU A 291 25.45 48.29 13.99
C GLU A 291 24.53 49.01 14.99
N PHE A 292 25.00 49.15 16.21
CA PHE A 292 24.32 49.96 17.21
C PHE A 292 24.81 51.40 17.10
N SER A 293 23.90 52.35 17.23
CA SER A 293 24.27 53.76 17.31
C SER A 293 25.05 54.05 18.59
N ASP A 294 25.76 55.16 18.64
CA ASP A 294 26.59 55.58 19.80
C ASP A 294 25.75 55.71 21.08
N ASP A 295 24.43 55.85 20.99
CA ASP A 295 23.52 55.85 22.15
C ASP A 295 23.22 54.45 22.70
N GLY A 296 23.65 53.38 22.02
CA GLY A 296 23.41 51.98 22.38
C GLY A 296 21.98 51.51 22.36
N ILE A 297 21.05 52.30 21.83
CA ILE A 297 19.60 52.07 21.88
C ILE A 297 19.07 51.73 20.45
N SER A 298 19.64 52.41 19.45
CA SER A 298 19.16 52.25 18.08
C SER A 298 19.93 51.20 17.33
N GLU A 299 19.21 50.23 16.77
CA GLU A 299 19.74 49.22 15.86
C GLU A 299 19.63 49.70 14.40
N ASN A 300 20.74 49.74 13.70
CA ASN A 300 20.76 49.97 12.26
C ASN A 300 21.26 48.73 11.54
N THR A 301 20.36 47.99 10.95
CA THR A 301 20.70 46.79 10.17
C THR A 301 21.01 47.17 8.73
N ASP A 302 22.29 47.12 8.35
CA ASP A 302 22.71 47.33 6.98
C ASP A 302 22.47 46.07 6.14
N LYS A 303 21.39 46.07 5.38
CA LYS A 303 21.01 44.95 4.51
C LYS A 303 21.93 44.82 3.27
N THR A 304 22.84 45.74 3.07
CA THR A 304 23.83 45.65 1.98
C THR A 304 25.10 44.90 2.36
N LYS A 305 25.37 44.78 3.65
CA LYS A 305 26.49 44.05 4.19
C LYS A 305 26.08 42.71 4.72
N ILE A 306 26.62 41.64 4.15
CA ILE A 306 26.35 40.25 4.54
C ILE A 306 27.65 39.62 5.04
N TYR A 307 27.64 39.09 6.24
CA TYR A 307 28.72 38.26 6.75
C TYR A 307 28.44 36.79 6.45
N HIS A 308 29.42 36.15 5.81
CA HIS A 308 29.42 34.72 5.52
C HIS A 308 30.26 33.98 6.57
N ILE A 309 29.61 33.39 7.56
CA ILE A 309 30.28 32.78 8.70
C ILE A 309 30.00 31.29 8.73
N LYS A 310 31.07 30.52 8.94
CA LYS A 310 30.98 29.09 9.18
C LYS A 310 30.54 28.82 10.62
N ARG A 311 29.49 28.04 10.81
CA ARG A 311 29.11 27.54 12.13
C ARG A 311 30.13 26.53 12.61
N PHE A 312 30.67 26.73 13.80
CA PHE A 312 31.59 25.82 14.43
C PHE A 312 30.98 25.32 15.74
N ASN A 313 31.27 24.06 16.07
CA ASN A 313 30.87 23.41 17.35
C ASN A 313 29.35 23.31 17.57
N ASP A 314 28.57 23.26 16.51
CA ASP A 314 27.12 23.09 16.60
C ASP A 314 26.74 21.62 16.36
N ARG A 315 27.56 20.74 16.92
CA ARG A 315 27.36 19.29 16.79
C ARG A 315 26.07 18.88 17.48
N PHE A 316 25.30 18.09 16.78
CA PHE A 316 24.10 17.48 17.29
C PHE A 316 24.29 15.96 17.41
N HIS A 317 23.87 15.42 18.56
CA HIS A 317 23.84 14.00 18.84
C HIS A 317 22.58 13.69 19.66
N ASN A 318 21.78 12.74 19.17
CA ASN A 318 20.52 12.31 19.79
C ASN A 318 20.45 10.79 19.80
#